data_42bfe9ac9405f1c9dd7bfce36a52f9bf
#
_entry.id   42bfe9ac9405f1c9dd7bfce36a52f9bf
#
_cell.length_a   1.000
_cell.length_b   1.000
_cell.length_c   1.000
_cell.angle_alpha   90.00
_cell.angle_beta   90.00
_cell.angle_gamma   90.00
#
_symmetry.space_group_name_H-M   'P 1'
#
loop_
_entity.id
_entity.type
_entity.pdbx_description
1 polymer ?
#
loop_
_entity_poly.entity_id
_entity_poly.type
_entity_poly.pdbx_seq_one_letter_code
_entity_poly.pdbx_strand_id
1 'polypeptide(L)'
;MVAVSACMLLAMIVDLAFLLFKPNYAAGARLVPFLALGPLCYTIGETAGGGINLKMKSGLNLLISAATLASSVALSLALVPVLGLGGGAVSVGGAAAVGLALKTAIGEHYYQSIRDRSFMLRGLLPYVAVCVVALALPDRLALRLAIDAALLVLSLALYGPSRLRALAGYLKSFVGR
;
A
#
# COMPACT_ATOMS: atom_id res chain seq x y z
N MET A 1 -6.44 0.13 -7.56
CA MET A 1 -7.24 -1.00 -7.10
C MET A 1 -6.56 -2.33 -7.37
N VAL A 2 -6.21 -2.68 -8.62
CA VAL A 2 -5.40 -3.89 -8.93
C VAL A 2 -4.13 -3.93 -8.10
N ALA A 3 -3.46 -2.81 -7.93
CA ALA A 3 -2.25 -2.72 -7.09
C ALA A 3 -2.52 -3.09 -5.63
N VAL A 4 -3.68 -2.71 -5.06
CA VAL A 4 -4.03 -3.06 -3.68
C VAL A 4 -4.20 -4.57 -3.52
N SER A 5 -4.99 -5.20 -4.39
CA SER A 5 -5.18 -6.66 -4.36
C SER A 5 -3.87 -7.41 -4.64
N ALA A 6 -3.03 -6.91 -5.55
CA ALA A 6 -1.72 -7.48 -5.81
C ALA A 6 -0.79 -7.40 -4.59
N CYS A 7 -0.78 -6.27 -3.87
CA CYS A 7 0.01 -6.13 -2.64
C CYS A 7 -0.54 -7.01 -1.50
N MET A 8 -1.86 -7.19 -1.41
CA MET A 8 -2.46 -8.12 -0.45
C MET A 8 -2.09 -9.57 -0.74
N LEU A 9 -2.15 -9.98 -2.02
CA LEU A 9 -1.69 -11.30 -2.45
C LEU A 9 -0.20 -11.49 -2.18
N LEU A 10 0.61 -10.49 -2.44
CA LEU A 10 2.05 -10.55 -2.18
C LEU A 10 2.32 -10.74 -0.68
N ALA A 11 1.64 -10.01 0.19
CA ALA A 11 1.76 -10.17 1.64
C ALA A 11 1.39 -11.61 2.07
N MET A 12 0.29 -12.15 1.54
CA MET A 12 -0.17 -13.49 1.84
C MET A 12 0.81 -14.57 1.32
N ILE A 13 1.36 -14.41 0.11
CA ILE A 13 2.36 -15.33 -0.47
C ILE A 13 3.64 -15.30 0.36
N VAL A 14 4.06 -14.13 0.81
CA VAL A 14 5.25 -13.99 1.66
C VAL A 14 5.04 -14.67 3.00
N ASP A 15 3.88 -14.46 3.65
CA ASP A 15 3.55 -15.16 4.89
C ASP A 15 3.54 -16.68 4.74
N LEU A 16 3.00 -17.18 3.61
CA LEU A 16 3.01 -18.60 3.28
C LEU A 16 4.43 -19.12 3.02
N ALA A 17 5.26 -18.36 2.30
CA ALA A 17 6.66 -18.71 2.05
C ALA A 17 7.46 -18.80 3.36
N PHE A 18 7.21 -17.89 4.32
CA PHE A 18 7.85 -17.95 5.63
C PHE A 18 7.41 -19.14 6.49
N LEU A 19 6.24 -19.71 6.22
CA LEU A 19 5.81 -20.97 6.84
C LEU A 19 6.67 -22.16 6.38
N LEU A 20 7.20 -22.08 5.15
CA LEU A 20 8.07 -23.11 4.54
C LEU A 20 9.55 -22.89 4.91
N PHE A 21 9.96 -21.66 5.21
CA PHE A 21 11.33 -21.30 5.56
C PHE A 21 11.50 -21.18 7.08
N LYS A 22 12.70 -21.48 7.57
CA LYS A 22 13.07 -21.58 8.99
C LYS A 22 12.57 -20.41 9.89
N PRO A 23 12.27 -20.67 11.18
CA PRO A 23 11.71 -19.69 12.13
C PRO A 23 12.52 -18.40 12.33
N ASN A 24 13.81 -18.42 11.99
CA ASN A 24 14.70 -17.25 12.14
C ASN A 24 14.31 -16.04 11.28
N TYR A 25 13.50 -16.22 10.23
CA TYR A 25 13.05 -15.14 9.35
C TYR A 25 11.60 -14.67 9.64
N ALA A 26 10.93 -15.27 10.59
CA ALA A 26 9.55 -14.93 10.94
C ALA A 26 9.37 -13.45 11.34
N ALA A 27 10.38 -12.85 11.96
CA ALA A 27 10.36 -11.43 12.29
C ALA A 27 10.32 -10.54 11.04
N GLY A 28 10.99 -10.91 9.96
CA GLY A 28 10.99 -10.19 8.69
C GLY A 28 9.65 -10.25 7.95
N ALA A 29 8.95 -11.38 8.01
CA ALA A 29 7.65 -11.57 7.37
C ALA A 29 6.61 -10.55 7.85
N ARG A 30 6.64 -10.20 9.13
CA ARG A 30 5.74 -9.22 9.75
C ARG A 30 5.92 -7.80 9.21
N LEU A 31 7.09 -7.50 8.66
CA LEU A 31 7.44 -6.17 8.16
C LEU A 31 7.04 -5.96 6.69
N VAL A 32 6.85 -7.05 5.94
CA VAL A 32 6.57 -7.01 4.50
C VAL A 32 5.31 -6.21 4.15
N PRO A 33 4.16 -6.33 4.86
CA PRO A 33 2.99 -5.52 4.55
C PRO A 33 3.27 -4.01 4.66
N PHE A 34 4.07 -3.58 5.64
CA PHE A 34 4.45 -2.17 5.80
C PHE A 34 5.38 -1.69 4.70
N LEU A 35 6.35 -2.52 4.31
CA LEU A 35 7.27 -2.21 3.22
C LEU A 35 6.54 -2.14 1.87
N ALA A 36 5.54 -2.99 1.64
CA ALA A 36 4.72 -2.98 0.45
C ALA A 36 3.75 -1.78 0.38
N LEU A 37 3.47 -1.12 1.51
CA LEU A 37 2.70 0.12 1.55
C LEU A 37 3.40 1.24 0.76
N GLY A 38 4.73 1.27 0.75
CA GLY A 38 5.54 2.23 0.00
C GLY A 38 5.21 2.25 -1.50
N PRO A 39 5.48 1.18 -2.24
CA PRO A 39 5.16 1.09 -3.67
C PRO A 39 3.66 1.21 -3.95
N LEU A 40 2.78 0.77 -3.04
CA LEU A 40 1.35 0.93 -3.18
C LEU A 40 0.95 2.42 -3.14
N CYS A 41 1.37 3.15 -2.13
CA CYS A 41 1.12 4.59 -2.01
C CYS A 41 1.74 5.37 -3.17
N TYR A 42 2.93 4.96 -3.63
CA TYR A 42 3.58 5.55 -4.79
C TYR A 42 2.73 5.38 -6.06
N THR A 43 2.27 4.16 -6.35
CA THR A 43 1.44 3.86 -7.53
C THR A 43 0.12 4.65 -7.53
N ILE A 44 -0.54 4.74 -6.38
CA ILE A 44 -1.75 5.55 -6.22
C ILE A 44 -1.42 7.03 -6.37
N GLY A 45 -0.30 7.47 -5.79
CA GLY A 45 0.18 8.85 -5.85
C GLY A 45 0.51 9.31 -7.26
N GLU A 46 1.02 8.43 -8.15
CA GLU A 46 1.26 8.77 -9.56
C GLU A 46 -0.05 9.08 -10.30
N THR A 47 -1.12 8.35 -10.01
CA THR A 47 -2.44 8.65 -10.59
C THR A 47 -3.03 9.94 -10.01
N ALA A 48 -2.88 10.17 -8.71
CA ALA A 48 -3.36 11.39 -8.04
C ALA A 48 -2.55 12.63 -8.45
N GLY A 49 -1.24 12.48 -8.66
CA GLY A 49 -0.31 13.54 -9.06
C GLY A 49 -0.35 13.92 -10.54
N GLY A 50 -1.22 13.30 -11.35
CA GLY A 50 -1.35 13.59 -12.78
C GLY A 50 -1.54 15.09 -13.10
N GLY A 51 -2.24 15.82 -12.25
CA GLY A 51 -2.43 17.27 -12.37
C GLY A 51 -1.12 18.09 -12.31
N ILE A 52 -0.16 17.67 -11.48
CA ILE A 52 1.14 18.32 -11.35
C ILE A 52 1.95 18.14 -12.63
N ASN A 53 1.93 16.93 -13.19
CA ASN A 53 2.65 16.58 -14.42
C ASN A 53 2.05 17.30 -15.64
N LEU A 54 0.71 17.39 -15.74
CA LEU A 54 0.01 18.09 -16.81
C LEU A 54 0.35 19.59 -16.83
N LYS A 55 0.57 20.23 -15.68
CA LYS A 55 0.95 21.64 -15.56
C LYS A 55 2.45 21.87 -15.63
N MET A 56 3.25 20.86 -15.93
CA MET A 56 4.72 20.93 -16.05
C MET A 56 5.42 21.51 -14.80
N LYS A 57 4.82 21.37 -13.62
CA LYS A 57 5.38 21.88 -12.36
C LYS A 57 6.23 20.82 -11.65
N SER A 58 7.27 20.32 -12.30
CA SER A 58 8.17 19.27 -11.79
C SER A 58 8.80 19.61 -10.42
N GLY A 59 9.00 20.90 -10.11
CA GLY A 59 9.50 21.35 -8.81
C GLY A 59 8.61 20.96 -7.64
N LEU A 60 7.29 20.82 -7.83
CA LEU A 60 6.36 20.36 -6.79
C LEU A 60 6.56 18.87 -6.48
N ASN A 61 6.86 18.05 -7.49
CA ASN A 61 7.18 16.64 -7.25
C ASN A 61 8.48 16.49 -6.43
N LEU A 62 9.49 17.33 -6.69
CA LEU A 62 10.71 17.37 -5.89
C LEU A 62 10.42 17.77 -4.43
N LEU A 63 9.59 18.79 -4.22
CA LEU A 63 9.19 19.23 -2.88
C LEU A 63 8.45 18.13 -2.12
N ILE A 64 7.50 17.45 -2.76
CA ILE A 64 6.76 16.33 -2.17
C ILE A 64 7.71 15.18 -1.81
N SER A 65 8.65 14.85 -2.69
CA SER A 65 9.65 13.80 -2.43
C SER A 65 10.56 14.18 -1.25
N ALA A 66 11.02 15.42 -1.18
CA ALA A 66 11.81 15.94 -0.06
C ALA A 66 11.02 15.88 1.27
N ALA A 67 9.75 16.29 1.26
CA ALA A 67 8.89 16.23 2.43
C ALA A 67 8.63 14.77 2.87
N THR A 68 8.44 13.85 1.92
CA THR A 68 8.30 12.41 2.20
C THR A 68 9.56 11.83 2.82
N LEU A 69 10.73 12.19 2.29
CA LEU A 69 12.02 11.77 2.84
C LEU A 69 12.22 12.32 4.26
N ALA A 70 11.97 13.60 4.48
CA ALA A 70 12.05 14.22 5.79
C ALA A 70 11.11 13.54 6.81
N SER A 71 9.88 13.24 6.39
CA SER A 71 8.91 12.49 7.21
C SER A 71 9.41 11.08 7.54
N SER A 72 10.03 10.40 6.58
CA SER A 72 10.61 9.06 6.80
C SER A 72 11.72 9.09 7.83
N VAL A 73 12.63 10.05 7.74
CA VAL A 73 13.73 10.24 8.71
C VAL A 73 13.17 10.58 10.09
N ALA A 74 12.24 11.53 10.19
CA ALA A 74 11.65 11.95 11.47
C ALA A 74 10.91 10.78 12.15
N LEU A 75 10.08 10.04 11.39
CA LEU A 75 9.37 8.87 11.91
C LEU A 75 10.32 7.74 12.30
N SER A 76 11.40 7.53 11.54
CA SER A 76 12.42 6.50 11.88
C SER A 76 13.12 6.86 13.18
N LEU A 77 13.54 8.10 13.36
CA LEU A 77 14.19 8.56 14.61
C LEU A 77 13.26 8.43 15.83
N ALA A 78 11.95 8.61 15.63
CA ALA A 78 10.98 8.49 16.73
C ALA A 78 10.58 7.03 17.03
N LEU A 79 10.39 6.19 16.00
CA LEU A 79 9.81 4.85 16.14
C LEU A 79 10.84 3.74 16.29
N VAL A 80 12.04 3.88 15.70
CA VAL A 80 13.07 2.84 15.78
C VAL A 80 13.57 2.61 17.23
N PRO A 81 13.76 3.65 18.06
CA PRO A 81 14.19 3.42 19.46
C PRO A 81 13.13 2.66 20.29
N VAL A 82 11.85 2.79 19.94
CA VAL A 82 10.72 2.19 20.69
C VAL A 82 10.34 0.79 20.16
N LEU A 83 10.27 0.63 18.85
CA LEU A 83 9.75 -0.55 18.16
C LEU A 83 10.82 -1.37 17.43
N GLY A 84 12.09 -0.95 17.49
CA GLY A 84 13.21 -1.62 16.81
C GLY A 84 12.99 -1.69 15.29
N LEU A 85 13.23 -2.87 14.69
CA LEU A 85 13.03 -3.12 13.26
C LEU A 85 11.60 -2.85 12.79
N GLY A 86 10.61 -3.12 13.63
CA GLY A 86 9.21 -2.83 13.34
C GLY A 86 8.96 -1.32 13.16
N GLY A 87 9.61 -0.51 13.99
CA GLY A 87 9.57 0.95 13.89
C GLY A 87 10.09 1.46 12.56
N GLY A 88 11.16 0.84 12.03
CA GLY A 88 11.70 1.16 10.70
C GLY A 88 10.68 0.88 9.58
N ALA A 89 10.03 -0.28 9.61
CA ALA A 89 9.03 -0.63 8.60
C ALA A 89 7.79 0.27 8.67
N VAL A 90 7.29 0.56 9.88
CA VAL A 90 6.15 1.46 10.11
C VAL A 90 6.49 2.89 9.67
N SER A 91 7.72 3.36 9.88
CA SER A 91 8.14 4.71 9.46
C SER A 91 8.16 4.85 7.94
N VAL A 92 8.62 3.83 7.21
CA VAL A 92 8.60 3.83 5.73
C VAL A 92 7.17 3.85 5.21
N GLY A 93 6.29 2.99 5.76
CA GLY A 93 4.87 2.96 5.40
C GLY A 93 4.16 4.28 5.73
N GLY A 94 4.41 4.83 6.91
CA GLY A 94 3.86 6.11 7.35
C GLY A 94 4.31 7.29 6.47
N ALA A 95 5.59 7.36 6.15
CA ALA A 95 6.11 8.37 5.24
C ALA A 95 5.51 8.27 3.83
N ALA A 96 5.31 7.04 3.32
CA ALA A 96 4.64 6.83 2.05
C ALA A 96 3.19 7.33 2.07
N ALA A 97 2.46 7.13 3.17
CA ALA A 97 1.11 7.65 3.35
C ALA A 97 1.10 9.20 3.38
N VAL A 98 2.07 9.83 4.05
CA VAL A 98 2.25 11.29 4.03
C VAL A 98 2.50 11.76 2.59
N GLY A 99 3.42 11.13 1.87
CA GLY A 99 3.70 11.44 0.46
C GLY A 99 2.47 11.34 -0.43
N LEU A 100 1.66 10.28 -0.25
CA LEU A 100 0.39 10.11 -0.96
C LEU A 100 -0.59 11.23 -0.64
N ALA A 101 -0.73 11.61 0.64
CA ALA A 101 -1.62 12.69 1.07
C ALA A 101 -1.21 14.03 0.45
N LEU A 102 0.08 14.37 0.49
CA LEU A 102 0.61 15.58 -0.12
C LEU A 102 0.41 15.58 -1.63
N LYS A 103 0.72 14.46 -2.31
CA LYS A 103 0.57 14.32 -3.76
C LYS A 103 -0.89 14.45 -4.18
N THR A 104 -1.81 13.86 -3.41
CA THR A 104 -3.25 13.97 -3.65
C THR A 104 -3.74 15.41 -3.42
N ALA A 105 -3.38 16.03 -2.30
CA ALA A 105 -3.82 17.39 -1.97
C ALA A 105 -3.33 18.42 -3.00
N ILE A 106 -2.05 18.36 -3.39
CA ILE A 106 -1.47 19.28 -4.35
C ILE A 106 -1.93 18.95 -5.78
N GLY A 107 -1.98 17.66 -6.15
CA GLY A 107 -2.39 17.22 -7.48
C GLY A 107 -3.83 17.62 -7.79
N GLU A 108 -4.75 17.41 -6.86
CA GLU A 108 -6.17 17.75 -7.02
C GLU A 108 -6.43 19.27 -7.07
N HIS A 109 -5.55 20.08 -6.45
CA HIS A 109 -5.65 21.53 -6.56
C HIS A 109 -5.43 22.01 -8.02
N TYR A 110 -4.60 21.30 -8.79
CA TYR A 110 -4.32 21.67 -10.20
C TYR A 110 -5.23 20.97 -11.21
N TYR A 111 -5.67 19.76 -10.91
CA TYR A 111 -6.56 18.97 -11.76
C TYR A 111 -7.23 17.87 -10.95
N GLN A 112 -8.54 17.79 -11.00
CA GLN A 112 -9.30 16.73 -10.34
C GLN A 112 -9.11 15.39 -11.08
N SER A 113 -8.01 14.70 -10.77
CA SER A 113 -7.72 13.37 -11.33
C SER A 113 -8.54 12.28 -10.69
N ILE A 114 -8.90 12.43 -9.41
CA ILE A 114 -9.66 11.45 -8.65
C ILE A 114 -11.10 11.94 -8.51
N ARG A 115 -11.99 11.37 -9.33
CA ARG A 115 -13.43 11.68 -9.32
C ARG A 115 -14.11 11.24 -8.01
N ASP A 116 -13.63 10.16 -7.38
CA ASP A 116 -14.19 9.56 -6.16
C ASP A 116 -13.09 9.32 -5.10
N ARG A 117 -12.91 10.28 -4.20
CA ARG A 117 -11.98 10.15 -3.04
C ARG A 117 -12.39 9.00 -2.12
N SER A 118 -13.71 8.80 -1.93
CA SER A 118 -14.24 7.71 -1.12
C SER A 118 -13.87 6.33 -1.67
N PHE A 119 -13.76 6.20 -2.99
CA PHE A 119 -13.36 4.96 -3.63
C PHE A 119 -11.87 4.63 -3.39
N MET A 120 -10.99 5.63 -3.40
CA MET A 120 -9.57 5.47 -3.08
C MET A 120 -9.39 5.05 -1.62
N LEU A 121 -10.07 5.72 -0.70
CA LEU A 121 -10.01 5.40 0.73
C LEU A 121 -10.57 4.00 1.03
N ARG A 122 -11.70 3.63 0.46
CA ARG A 122 -12.27 2.29 0.61
C ARG A 122 -11.35 1.19 0.08
N GLY A 123 -10.55 1.48 -0.94
CA GLY A 123 -9.55 0.54 -1.45
C GLY A 123 -8.33 0.41 -0.54
N LEU A 124 -7.90 1.49 0.10
CA LEU A 124 -6.73 1.50 0.97
C LEU A 124 -7.02 0.93 2.37
N LEU A 125 -8.25 1.11 2.88
CA LEU A 125 -8.65 0.65 4.21
C LEU A 125 -8.40 -0.85 4.46
N PRO A 126 -8.77 -1.79 3.57
CA PRO A 126 -8.49 -3.21 3.78
C PRO A 126 -7.00 -3.50 3.89
N TYR A 127 -6.17 -2.78 3.12
CA TYR A 127 -4.73 -2.95 3.18
C TYR A 127 -4.13 -2.45 4.50
N VAL A 128 -4.60 -1.31 5.00
CA VAL A 128 -4.20 -0.80 6.32
C VAL A 128 -4.62 -1.79 7.41
N ALA A 129 -5.79 -2.43 7.28
CA ALA A 129 -6.22 -3.48 8.19
C ALA A 129 -5.25 -4.68 8.18
N VAL A 130 -4.77 -5.14 7.02
CA VAL A 130 -3.72 -6.17 6.90
C VAL A 130 -2.45 -5.76 7.68
N CYS A 131 -2.01 -4.51 7.52
CA CYS A 131 -0.86 -4.00 8.26
C CYS A 131 -1.07 -4.03 9.78
N VAL A 132 -2.25 -3.62 10.26
CA VAL A 132 -2.58 -3.65 11.70
C VAL A 132 -2.64 -5.08 12.22
N VAL A 133 -3.24 -6.00 11.47
CA VAL A 133 -3.31 -7.43 11.82
C VAL A 133 -1.91 -8.04 11.90
N ALA A 134 -1.01 -7.65 11.00
CA ALA A 134 0.39 -8.09 11.01
C ALA A 134 1.14 -7.71 12.30
N LEU A 135 0.80 -6.55 12.89
CA LEU A 135 1.37 -6.10 14.16
C LEU A 135 0.69 -6.75 15.37
N ALA A 136 -0.65 -6.87 15.32
CA ALA A 136 -1.44 -7.32 16.48
C ALA A 136 -1.34 -8.83 16.75
N LEU A 137 -1.11 -9.64 15.71
CA LEU A 137 -1.11 -11.09 15.78
C LEU A 137 0.24 -11.71 15.34
N PRO A 138 1.32 -11.46 16.11
CA PRO A 138 2.64 -11.90 15.71
C PRO A 138 2.79 -13.43 15.67
N ASP A 139 2.11 -14.17 16.57
CA ASP A 139 2.38 -15.59 16.81
C ASP A 139 1.30 -16.53 16.23
N ARG A 140 0.21 -15.99 15.70
CA ARG A 140 -0.93 -16.77 15.16
C ARG A 140 -1.00 -16.69 13.64
N LEU A 141 -0.03 -17.28 12.96
CA LEU A 141 0.08 -17.22 11.51
C LEU A 141 -1.17 -17.73 10.77
N ALA A 142 -1.76 -18.84 11.22
CA ALA A 142 -2.99 -19.40 10.61
C ALA A 142 -4.18 -18.43 10.71
N LEU A 143 -4.35 -17.78 11.87
CA LEU A 143 -5.40 -16.79 12.06
C LEU A 143 -5.16 -15.54 11.20
N ARG A 144 -3.91 -15.10 11.11
CA ARG A 144 -3.49 -13.99 10.26
C ARG A 144 -3.79 -14.26 8.78
N LEU A 145 -3.39 -15.42 8.25
CA LEU A 145 -3.69 -15.83 6.88
C LEU A 145 -5.20 -15.89 6.60
N ALA A 146 -5.99 -16.40 7.56
CA ALA A 146 -7.44 -16.43 7.43
C ALA A 146 -8.05 -15.01 7.36
N ILE A 147 -7.57 -14.09 8.20
CA ILE A 147 -8.03 -12.70 8.20
C ILE A 147 -7.60 -11.99 6.91
N ASP A 148 -6.36 -12.17 6.47
CA ASP A 148 -5.84 -11.56 5.24
C ASP A 148 -6.60 -12.07 4.00
N ALA A 149 -6.93 -13.37 3.96
CA ALA A 149 -7.77 -13.95 2.91
C ALA A 149 -9.20 -13.36 2.95
N ALA A 150 -9.80 -13.21 4.14
CA ALA A 150 -11.11 -12.60 4.29
C ALA A 150 -11.11 -11.13 3.86
N LEU A 151 -10.08 -10.36 4.21
CA LEU A 151 -9.91 -8.96 3.79
C LEU A 151 -9.69 -8.85 2.27
N LEU A 152 -8.96 -9.80 1.67
CA LEU A 152 -8.79 -9.88 0.22
C LEU A 152 -10.14 -10.11 -0.47
N VAL A 153 -10.91 -11.10 -0.01
CA VAL A 153 -12.25 -11.38 -0.56
C VAL A 153 -13.17 -10.18 -0.39
N LEU A 154 -13.15 -9.54 0.78
CA LEU A 154 -13.91 -8.32 1.05
C LEU A 154 -13.51 -7.18 0.10
N SER A 155 -12.21 -6.98 -0.11
CA SER A 155 -11.72 -5.97 -1.05
C SER A 155 -12.22 -6.24 -2.46
N LEU A 156 -12.14 -7.48 -2.93
CA LEU A 156 -12.64 -7.90 -4.25
C LEU A 156 -14.15 -7.72 -4.37
N ALA A 157 -14.92 -8.02 -3.33
CA ALA A 157 -16.38 -7.81 -3.30
C ALA A 157 -16.75 -6.32 -3.40
N LEU A 158 -16.00 -5.43 -2.73
CA LEU A 158 -16.18 -3.99 -2.80
C LEU A 158 -15.92 -3.40 -4.19
N TYR A 159 -15.18 -4.10 -5.06
CA TYR A 159 -14.93 -3.66 -6.44
C TYR A 159 -16.13 -3.80 -7.38
N GLY A 160 -17.09 -4.65 -7.05
CA GLY A 160 -18.24 -4.96 -7.88
C GLY A 160 -17.93 -5.85 -9.10
N PRO A 161 -18.85 -6.72 -9.50
CA PRO A 161 -18.62 -7.72 -10.54
C PRO A 161 -18.38 -7.14 -11.94
N SER A 162 -18.86 -5.92 -12.21
CA SER A 162 -18.68 -5.25 -13.50
C SER A 162 -17.21 -4.86 -13.76
N ARG A 163 -16.50 -4.44 -12.72
CA ARG A 163 -15.08 -4.03 -12.83
C ARG A 163 -14.14 -5.23 -12.86
N LEU A 164 -14.50 -6.31 -12.17
CA LEU A 164 -13.75 -7.57 -12.25
C LEU A 164 -13.84 -8.19 -13.66
N ARG A 165 -14.98 -8.09 -14.34
CA ARG A 165 -15.12 -8.52 -15.74
C ARG A 165 -14.30 -7.68 -16.70
N ALA A 166 -14.23 -6.37 -16.49
CA ALA A 166 -13.36 -5.50 -17.30
C ALA A 166 -11.88 -5.87 -17.13
N LEU A 167 -11.43 -6.14 -15.90
CA LEU A 167 -10.06 -6.62 -15.62
C LEU A 167 -9.76 -7.95 -16.29
N ALA A 168 -10.67 -8.93 -16.19
CA ALA A 168 -10.52 -10.22 -16.85
C ALA A 168 -10.42 -10.06 -18.38
N GLY A 169 -11.18 -9.12 -18.96
CA GLY A 169 -11.10 -8.76 -20.38
C GLY A 169 -9.73 -8.20 -20.78
N TYR A 170 -9.18 -7.28 -19.96
CA TYR A 170 -7.84 -6.72 -20.19
C TYR A 170 -6.74 -7.78 -20.08
N LEU A 171 -6.78 -8.65 -19.06
CA LEU A 171 -5.82 -9.74 -18.90
C LEU A 171 -5.87 -10.71 -20.08
N LYS A 172 -7.08 -11.05 -20.54
CA LYS A 172 -7.25 -11.94 -21.70
C LYS A 172 -6.71 -11.34 -23.00
N SER A 173 -6.82 -10.03 -23.17
CA SER A 173 -6.23 -9.31 -24.34
C SER A 173 -4.70 -9.21 -24.27
N PHE A 174 -4.10 -9.29 -23.07
CA PHE A 174 -2.65 -9.24 -22.86
C PHE A 174 -1.99 -10.62 -23.07
N VAL A 175 -2.65 -11.68 -22.64
CA VAL A 175 -2.16 -13.08 -22.77
C VAL A 175 -2.40 -13.64 -24.18
N GLY A 176 -3.32 -13.05 -24.94
CA GLY A 176 -3.67 -13.48 -26.31
C GLY A 176 -2.87 -12.79 -27.43
N ARG A 177 -1.83 -12.03 -27.08
CA ARG A 177 -0.85 -11.44 -28.00
C ARG A 177 0.51 -12.12 -27.83
#